data_91fcee7b12f5f066cbe10a4ff0531f63
#
_entry.id   91fcee7b12f5f066cbe10a4ff0531f63
#
_cell.length_a   1.000
_cell.length_b   1.000
_cell.length_c   1.000
_cell.angle_alpha   90.00
_cell.angle_beta   90.00
_cell.angle_gamma   90.00
#
_symmetry.space_group_name_H-M   'P 1'
#
loop_
_entity.id
_entity.type
_entity.pdbx_description
1 polymer ?
#
loop_
_entity_poly.entity_id
_entity_poly.type
_entity_poly.pdbx_seq_one_letter_code
_entity_poly.pdbx_strand_id
1 'polypeptide(L)'
;AMELQEKGLADFGLHFGSREGVLEAIHNIAYGIGSGKELALGSKLLSEKYGGKDFAVHAKGLELAAYEPRRSVGMGLGYATSNRGGCHLNGGYVALIETVGVLSVDTQTHKGKAELGVFFQNMIEAASSAGFCLFTSMAIIPGFLSQLGPAHPITRFVSKFLITARPVLGALWGMMPWVLPFNWMY
;
A
#
# COMPACT_ATOMS: atom_id res chain seq x y z
N ALA A 1 19.84 -1.32 -2.57
CA ALA A 1 21.25 -0.95 -2.43
C ALA A 1 21.99 -1.96 -1.56
N MET A 2 21.59 -2.19 -0.32
CA MET A 2 22.25 -3.15 0.59
C MET A 2 22.41 -4.55 -0.02
N GLU A 3 21.35 -5.09 -0.63
CA GLU A 3 21.40 -6.39 -1.29
C GLU A 3 22.31 -6.42 -2.52
N LEU A 4 22.40 -5.32 -3.28
CA LEU A 4 23.38 -5.19 -4.37
C LEU A 4 24.79 -5.31 -3.84
N GLN A 5 25.09 -4.72 -2.70
CA GLN A 5 26.39 -4.79 -2.06
C GLN A 5 26.70 -6.18 -1.50
N GLU A 6 25.74 -6.83 -0.81
CA GLU A 6 25.92 -8.21 -0.32
C GLU A 6 26.19 -9.21 -1.45
N LYS A 7 25.58 -8.98 -2.63
CA LYS A 7 25.79 -9.81 -3.83
C LYS A 7 27.03 -9.40 -4.64
N GLY A 8 27.77 -8.38 -4.20
CA GLY A 8 28.96 -7.90 -4.90
C GLY A 8 28.67 -7.25 -6.26
N LEU A 9 27.43 -6.81 -6.51
CA LEU A 9 27.02 -6.19 -7.77
C LEU A 9 27.34 -4.69 -7.80
N ALA A 10 27.29 -4.02 -6.65
CA ALA A 10 27.65 -2.63 -6.48
C ALA A 10 28.00 -2.35 -5.03
N ASP A 11 28.93 -1.43 -4.80
CA ASP A 11 29.33 -0.97 -3.47
C ASP A 11 28.91 0.48 -3.26
N PHE A 12 28.01 0.69 -2.31
CA PHE A 12 27.52 2.01 -1.90
C PHE A 12 27.90 2.36 -0.45
N GLY A 13 28.71 1.53 0.21
CA GLY A 13 29.01 1.66 1.64
C GLY A 13 27.83 1.33 2.55
N LEU A 14 26.80 0.61 2.04
CA LEU A 14 25.56 0.33 2.74
C LEU A 14 25.47 -1.14 3.13
N HIS A 15 25.56 -1.44 4.42
CA HIS A 15 25.41 -2.78 4.96
C HIS A 15 24.11 -2.90 5.79
N PHE A 16 23.49 -4.09 5.76
CA PHE A 16 22.36 -4.38 6.65
C PHE A 16 22.82 -4.24 8.11
N GLY A 17 22.01 -3.55 8.91
CA GLY A 17 22.32 -3.31 10.32
C GLY A 17 23.24 -2.11 10.60
N SER A 18 23.83 -1.46 9.58
CA SER A 18 24.62 -0.25 9.77
C SER A 18 23.74 1.00 9.86
N ARG A 19 23.55 1.50 11.07
CA ARG A 19 22.83 2.75 11.33
C ARG A 19 23.57 3.94 10.71
N GLU A 20 24.86 4.01 10.93
CA GLU A 20 25.73 5.10 10.48
C GLU A 20 25.72 5.19 8.96
N GLY A 21 25.86 4.05 8.26
CA GLY A 21 25.80 3.98 6.80
C GLY A 21 24.45 4.45 6.24
N VAL A 22 23.35 4.13 6.91
CA VAL A 22 22.02 4.62 6.50
C VAL A 22 21.89 6.13 6.66
N LEU A 23 22.34 6.70 7.79
CA LEU A 23 22.31 8.14 8.03
C LEU A 23 23.18 8.91 7.03
N GLU A 24 24.37 8.39 6.75
CA GLU A 24 25.26 8.96 5.72
C GLU A 24 24.62 8.88 4.33
N ALA A 25 24.01 7.76 3.97
CA ALA A 25 23.35 7.61 2.68
C ALA A 25 22.17 8.59 2.52
N ILE A 26 21.37 8.80 3.56
CA ILE A 26 20.28 9.79 3.55
C ILE A 26 20.84 11.19 3.31
N HIS A 27 21.91 11.57 4.03
CA HIS A 27 22.60 12.84 3.82
C HIS A 27 23.12 12.97 2.37
N ASN A 28 23.81 11.96 1.88
CA ASN A 28 24.41 11.96 0.54
C ASN A 28 23.34 12.03 -0.57
N ILE A 29 22.20 11.34 -0.40
CA ILE A 29 21.03 11.44 -1.30
C ILE A 29 20.48 12.87 -1.30
N ALA A 30 20.24 13.44 -0.12
CA ALA A 30 19.64 14.77 0.01
C ALA A 30 20.49 15.87 -0.64
N TYR A 31 21.82 15.76 -0.55
CA TYR A 31 22.75 16.76 -1.11
C TYR A 31 23.35 16.34 -2.46
N GLY A 32 23.02 15.18 -2.98
CA GLY A 32 23.58 14.68 -4.24
C GLY A 32 25.10 14.47 -4.22
N ILE A 33 25.65 13.98 -3.10
CA ILE A 33 27.09 13.79 -2.87
C ILE A 33 27.47 12.31 -3.06
N GLY A 34 28.60 12.05 -3.71
CA GLY A 34 29.18 10.71 -3.84
C GLY A 34 28.17 9.67 -4.34
N SER A 35 28.06 8.55 -3.63
CA SER A 35 27.09 7.47 -3.92
C SER A 35 25.64 7.90 -3.81
N GLY A 36 25.35 9.02 -3.16
CA GLY A 36 24.00 9.54 -3.00
C GLY A 36 23.31 9.89 -4.32
N LYS A 37 24.08 10.31 -5.35
CA LYS A 37 23.55 10.55 -6.70
C LYS A 37 23.00 9.27 -7.33
N GLU A 38 23.70 8.17 -7.15
CA GLU A 38 23.26 6.86 -7.65
C GLU A 38 22.06 6.34 -6.84
N LEU A 39 22.14 6.41 -5.53
CA LEU A 39 21.05 5.96 -4.64
C LEU A 39 19.75 6.73 -4.88
N ALA A 40 19.83 8.00 -5.26
CA ALA A 40 18.67 8.83 -5.60
C ALA A 40 17.90 8.36 -6.84
N LEU A 41 18.47 7.47 -7.66
CA LEU A 41 17.79 6.87 -8.81
C LEU A 41 16.60 5.99 -8.40
N GLY A 42 16.58 5.50 -7.17
CA GLY A 42 15.56 4.57 -6.66
C GLY A 42 15.80 3.12 -7.10
N SER A 43 15.02 2.21 -6.52
CA SER A 43 15.26 0.76 -6.65
C SER A 43 15.13 0.24 -8.07
N LYS A 44 14.19 0.77 -8.86
CA LYS A 44 14.00 0.36 -10.25
C LYS A 44 15.24 0.65 -11.10
N LEU A 45 15.69 1.90 -11.16
CA LEU A 45 16.80 2.29 -12.00
C LEU A 45 18.13 1.72 -11.50
N LEU A 46 18.31 1.59 -10.18
CA LEU A 46 19.46 0.90 -9.61
C LEU A 46 19.51 -0.56 -10.06
N SER A 47 18.38 -1.26 -10.03
CA SER A 47 18.31 -2.67 -10.45
C SER A 47 18.54 -2.85 -11.96
N GLU A 48 18.12 -1.90 -12.76
CA GLU A 48 18.40 -1.88 -14.20
C GLU A 48 19.88 -1.63 -14.51
N LYS A 49 20.51 -0.73 -13.74
CA LYS A 49 21.90 -0.33 -13.95
C LYS A 49 22.91 -1.35 -13.44
N TYR A 50 22.67 -1.92 -12.25
CA TYR A 50 23.66 -2.77 -11.56
C TYR A 50 23.28 -4.26 -11.56
N GLY A 51 22.15 -4.63 -12.17
CA GLY A 51 21.56 -5.97 -12.00
C GLY A 51 20.81 -6.06 -10.69
N GLY A 52 19.91 -7.01 -10.54
CA GLY A 52 19.13 -7.18 -9.30
C GLY A 52 17.64 -6.96 -9.49
N LYS A 53 17.18 -7.05 -10.71
CA LYS A 53 15.74 -6.98 -11.02
C LYS A 53 14.92 -8.04 -10.27
N ASP A 54 15.53 -9.19 -9.98
CA ASP A 54 14.89 -10.31 -9.31
C ASP A 54 14.59 -10.04 -7.83
N PHE A 55 15.29 -9.08 -7.21
CA PHE A 55 15.12 -8.72 -5.80
C PHE A 55 14.82 -7.24 -5.57
N ALA A 56 14.63 -6.46 -6.62
CA ALA A 56 14.24 -5.05 -6.48
C ALA A 56 12.81 -4.92 -5.93
N VAL A 57 12.67 -4.26 -4.78
CA VAL A 57 11.39 -4.15 -4.06
C VAL A 57 10.64 -2.91 -4.51
N HIS A 58 9.95 -3.02 -5.62
CA HIS A 58 9.07 -1.97 -6.17
C HIS A 58 7.93 -2.57 -7.00
N ALA A 59 6.87 -1.79 -7.20
CA ALA A 59 5.85 -2.07 -8.21
C ALA A 59 5.71 -0.84 -9.12
N LYS A 60 5.82 -1.05 -10.43
CA LYS A 60 5.77 0.02 -11.45
C LYS A 60 6.81 1.15 -11.24
N GLY A 61 7.91 0.87 -10.54
CA GLY A 61 8.98 1.83 -10.24
C GLY A 61 8.79 2.63 -8.97
N LEU A 62 7.70 2.45 -8.24
CA LEU A 62 7.50 3.02 -6.92
C LEU A 62 7.85 1.97 -5.86
N GLU A 63 8.73 2.31 -4.94
CA GLU A 63 9.16 1.47 -3.84
C GLU A 63 7.98 1.08 -2.95
N LEU A 64 8.00 -0.16 -2.46
CA LEU A 64 7.00 -0.62 -1.51
C LEU A 64 7.24 0.03 -0.15
N ALA A 65 6.15 0.42 0.52
CA ALA A 65 6.21 0.79 1.94
C ALA A 65 6.57 -0.46 2.79
N ALA A 66 6.97 -0.23 4.04
CA ALA A 66 7.42 -1.29 4.95
C ALA A 66 6.29 -2.23 5.44
N TYR A 67 5.27 -2.46 4.62
CA TYR A 67 4.21 -3.44 4.85
C TYR A 67 4.52 -4.68 4.01
N GLU A 68 4.83 -5.76 4.68
CA GLU A 68 5.26 -7.01 4.05
C GLU A 68 4.08 -7.71 3.34
N PRO A 69 4.06 -7.77 1.99
CA PRO A 69 2.93 -8.33 1.25
C PRO A 69 2.75 -9.83 1.43
N ARG A 70 3.79 -10.55 1.86
CA ARG A 70 3.71 -11.98 2.17
C ARG A 70 3.02 -12.25 3.50
N ARG A 71 2.98 -11.27 4.40
CA ARG A 71 2.26 -11.33 5.68
C ARG A 71 0.85 -10.75 5.60
N SER A 72 0.61 -9.87 4.63
CA SER A 72 -0.67 -9.24 4.38
C SER A 72 -1.00 -9.39 2.89
N VAL A 73 -1.73 -10.46 2.56
CA VAL A 73 -2.08 -10.81 1.17
C VAL A 73 -2.91 -9.71 0.50
N GLY A 74 -3.80 -9.07 1.25
CA GLY A 74 -4.57 -7.92 0.75
C GLY A 74 -3.68 -6.74 0.41
N MET A 75 -2.61 -6.49 1.18
CA MET A 75 -1.63 -5.46 0.85
C MET A 75 -0.86 -5.81 -0.43
N GLY A 76 -0.47 -7.08 -0.58
CA GLY A 76 0.17 -7.57 -1.80
C GLY A 76 -0.71 -7.33 -3.04
N LEU A 77 -2.00 -7.62 -2.93
CA LEU A 77 -2.98 -7.33 -3.97
C LEU A 77 -3.06 -5.83 -4.26
N GLY A 78 -3.09 -4.99 -3.22
CA GLY A 78 -3.08 -3.54 -3.33
C GLY A 78 -1.86 -3.01 -4.10
N TYR A 79 -0.66 -3.48 -3.78
CA TYR A 79 0.57 -3.11 -4.50
C TYR A 79 0.53 -3.52 -5.98
N ALA A 80 -0.01 -4.70 -6.27
CA ALA A 80 -0.10 -5.22 -7.64
C ALA A 80 -1.12 -4.45 -8.50
N THR A 81 -2.24 -4.03 -7.91
CA THR A 81 -3.39 -3.45 -8.64
C THR A 81 -3.43 -1.92 -8.60
N SER A 82 -2.75 -1.27 -7.66
CA SER A 82 -2.72 0.18 -7.55
C SER A 82 -2.20 0.84 -8.84
N ASN A 83 -2.92 1.84 -9.33
CA ASN A 83 -2.54 2.62 -10.50
C ASN A 83 -1.19 3.32 -10.31
N ARG A 84 -0.87 3.74 -9.09
CA ARG A 84 0.37 4.44 -8.73
C ARG A 84 1.58 3.51 -8.61
N GLY A 85 1.38 2.20 -8.58
CA GLY A 85 2.45 1.23 -8.32
C GLY A 85 2.49 0.79 -6.87
N GLY A 86 3.67 0.69 -6.25
CA GLY A 86 3.88 0.22 -4.88
C GLY A 86 3.28 1.09 -3.77
N CYS A 87 2.08 1.62 -4.00
CA CYS A 87 1.44 2.57 -3.10
C CYS A 87 0.60 1.86 -2.03
N HIS A 88 0.96 2.07 -0.76
CA HIS A 88 0.19 1.54 0.37
C HIS A 88 -1.11 2.33 0.63
N LEU A 89 -1.30 3.50 0.04
CA LEU A 89 -2.51 4.30 0.22
C LEU A 89 -3.64 3.86 -0.70
N ASN A 90 -3.40 3.73 -2.00
CA ASN A 90 -4.44 3.37 -2.97
C ASN A 90 -4.96 1.93 -2.87
N GLY A 91 -4.20 1.03 -2.27
CA GLY A 91 -4.67 -0.31 -1.91
C GLY A 91 -4.55 -0.57 -0.42
N GLY A 92 -4.07 0.42 0.32
CA GLY A 92 -3.34 0.25 1.56
C GLY A 92 -4.18 0.21 2.81
N TYR A 93 -5.41 0.61 2.76
CA TYR A 93 -6.28 0.37 3.92
C TYR A 93 -6.43 -1.10 4.24
N VAL A 94 -6.19 -1.97 3.28
CA VAL A 94 -6.19 -3.41 3.53
C VAL A 94 -5.09 -3.78 4.50
N ALA A 95 -3.87 -3.24 4.38
CA ALA A 95 -2.80 -3.47 5.35
C ALA A 95 -3.19 -2.98 6.75
N LEU A 96 -3.71 -1.76 6.86
CA LEU A 96 -4.14 -1.20 8.13
C LEU A 96 -5.29 -2.01 8.75
N ILE A 97 -6.24 -2.42 7.94
CA ILE A 97 -7.38 -3.22 8.36
C ILE A 97 -6.95 -4.62 8.78
N GLU A 98 -6.06 -5.24 8.02
CA GLU A 98 -5.53 -6.57 8.31
C GLU A 98 -4.61 -6.57 9.53
N THR A 99 -3.71 -5.60 9.65
CA THR A 99 -2.68 -5.57 10.71
C THR A 99 -3.16 -4.96 12.00
N VAL A 100 -3.96 -3.90 11.94
CA VAL A 100 -4.55 -3.25 13.12
C VAL A 100 -5.78 -3.98 13.62
N GLY A 101 -6.38 -4.85 12.78
CA GLY A 101 -7.50 -5.67 13.17
C GLY A 101 -8.81 -4.92 13.29
N VAL A 102 -9.00 -3.87 12.51
CA VAL A 102 -10.28 -3.14 12.43
C VAL A 102 -11.41 -4.02 11.92
N LEU A 103 -11.09 -4.93 10.98
CA LEU A 103 -12.00 -5.96 10.50
C LEU A 103 -11.49 -7.36 10.89
N SER A 104 -12.43 -8.30 10.96
CA SER A 104 -12.12 -9.71 11.21
C SER A 104 -11.77 -10.41 9.89
N VAL A 105 -10.56 -10.21 9.40
CA VAL A 105 -10.04 -10.85 8.18
C VAL A 105 -8.72 -11.55 8.47
N ASP A 106 -8.57 -12.75 7.91
CA ASP A 106 -7.32 -13.47 7.97
C ASP A 106 -6.32 -12.86 6.98
N THR A 107 -5.15 -12.46 7.47
CA THR A 107 -4.10 -11.81 6.68
C THR A 107 -3.48 -12.72 5.62
N GLN A 108 -3.52 -14.04 5.83
CA GLN A 108 -2.84 -15.04 4.99
C GLN A 108 -3.73 -15.66 3.91
N THR A 109 -5.04 -15.43 3.96
CA THR A 109 -5.96 -15.96 2.95
C THR A 109 -6.22 -14.96 1.83
N HIS A 110 -6.43 -15.45 0.63
CA HIS A 110 -6.89 -14.64 -0.52
C HIS A 110 -8.40 -14.39 -0.51
N LYS A 111 -9.15 -15.15 0.32
CA LYS A 111 -10.61 -15.08 0.35
C LYS A 111 -11.10 -13.71 0.83
N GLY A 112 -11.94 -13.06 0.02
CA GLY A 112 -12.51 -11.75 0.32
C GLY A 112 -11.57 -10.56 0.08
N LYS A 113 -10.32 -10.80 -0.33
CA LYS A 113 -9.34 -9.71 -0.52
C LYS A 113 -9.63 -8.86 -1.76
N ALA A 114 -10.10 -9.48 -2.83
CA ALA A 114 -10.49 -8.75 -4.03
C ALA A 114 -11.65 -7.80 -3.75
N GLU A 115 -12.66 -8.26 -3.01
CA GLU A 115 -13.82 -7.47 -2.60
C GLU A 115 -13.42 -6.28 -1.73
N LEU A 116 -12.62 -6.52 -0.70
CA LEU A 116 -12.11 -5.48 0.16
C LEU A 116 -11.20 -4.50 -0.61
N GLY A 117 -10.34 -5.01 -1.48
CA GLY A 117 -9.46 -4.19 -2.32
C GLY A 117 -10.26 -3.23 -3.19
N VAL A 118 -11.26 -3.72 -3.93
CA VAL A 118 -12.13 -2.88 -4.76
C VAL A 118 -12.87 -1.84 -3.91
N PHE A 119 -13.44 -2.25 -2.78
CA PHE A 119 -14.16 -1.33 -1.90
C PHE A 119 -13.25 -0.19 -1.40
N PHE A 120 -12.09 -0.53 -0.86
CA PHE A 120 -11.20 0.48 -0.28
C PHE A 120 -10.51 1.35 -1.32
N GLN A 121 -10.11 0.79 -2.47
CA GLN A 121 -9.58 1.60 -3.57
C GLN A 121 -10.60 2.63 -4.04
N ASN A 122 -11.84 2.21 -4.29
CA ASN A 122 -12.90 3.13 -4.71
C ASN A 122 -13.21 4.20 -3.65
N MET A 123 -13.24 3.82 -2.38
CA MET A 123 -13.47 4.76 -1.28
C MET A 123 -12.36 5.81 -1.18
N ILE A 124 -11.10 5.38 -1.30
CA ILE A 124 -9.94 6.27 -1.26
C ILE A 124 -9.94 7.21 -2.46
N GLU A 125 -10.18 6.69 -3.65
CA GLU A 125 -10.20 7.50 -4.88
C GLU A 125 -11.37 8.49 -4.87
N ALA A 126 -12.54 8.09 -4.37
CA ALA A 126 -13.66 9.01 -4.19
C ALA A 126 -13.33 10.15 -3.22
N ALA A 127 -12.72 9.84 -2.07
CA ALA A 127 -12.30 10.86 -1.11
C ALA A 127 -11.22 11.79 -1.69
N SER A 128 -10.25 11.23 -2.40
CA SER A 128 -9.18 11.97 -3.08
C SER A 128 -9.74 12.89 -4.18
N SER A 129 -10.66 12.39 -4.99
CA SER A 129 -11.33 13.16 -6.05
C SER A 129 -12.18 14.31 -5.50
N ALA A 130 -12.75 14.12 -4.31
CA ALA A 130 -13.48 15.16 -3.59
C ALA A 130 -12.55 16.21 -2.92
N GLY A 131 -11.23 16.07 -3.05
CA GLY A 131 -10.24 16.97 -2.45
C GLY A 131 -9.97 16.73 -0.97
N PHE A 132 -10.45 15.61 -0.41
CA PHE A 132 -10.17 15.28 0.99
C PHE A 132 -8.83 14.58 1.14
N CYS A 133 -8.19 14.81 2.28
CA CYS A 133 -7.03 14.01 2.67
C CYS A 133 -7.41 12.53 2.79
N LEU A 134 -6.57 11.63 2.27
CA LEU A 134 -6.82 10.19 2.31
C LEU A 134 -7.04 9.67 3.74
N PHE A 135 -6.38 10.25 4.72
CA PHE A 135 -6.56 9.88 6.13
C PHE A 135 -7.92 10.28 6.70
N THR A 136 -8.62 11.26 6.12
CA THR A 136 -9.99 11.58 6.55
C THR A 136 -11.00 10.51 6.18
N SER A 137 -10.71 9.71 5.15
CA SER A 137 -11.55 8.55 4.81
C SER A 137 -11.55 7.48 5.92
N MET A 138 -10.55 7.48 6.81
CA MET A 138 -10.56 6.67 8.03
C MET A 138 -11.71 7.05 8.98
N ALA A 139 -12.19 8.30 8.94
CA ALA A 139 -13.33 8.72 9.75
C ALA A 139 -14.65 8.06 9.32
N ILE A 140 -14.70 7.50 8.11
CA ILE A 140 -15.86 6.72 7.63
C ILE A 140 -15.96 5.37 8.36
N ILE A 141 -14.82 4.84 8.83
CA ILE A 141 -14.80 3.64 9.64
C ILE A 141 -15.18 4.03 11.06
N PRO A 142 -16.31 3.56 11.57
CA PRO A 142 -16.74 3.93 12.92
C PRO A 142 -15.65 3.60 13.95
N GLY A 143 -15.20 4.60 14.70
CA GLY A 143 -14.12 4.43 15.68
C GLY A 143 -14.37 3.34 16.71
N PHE A 144 -15.66 3.03 17.00
CA PHE A 144 -16.01 1.94 17.89
C PHE A 144 -15.59 0.55 17.35
N LEU A 145 -15.51 0.35 16.03
CA LEU A 145 -15.06 -0.93 15.47
C LEU A 145 -13.60 -1.21 15.81
N SER A 146 -12.77 -0.18 15.86
CA SER A 146 -11.36 -0.33 16.28
C SER A 146 -11.23 -0.69 17.76
N GLN A 147 -12.17 -0.24 18.58
CA GLN A 147 -12.20 -0.54 20.02
C GLN A 147 -12.74 -1.95 20.32
N LEU A 148 -13.66 -2.46 19.48
CA LEU A 148 -14.24 -3.79 19.67
C LEU A 148 -13.26 -4.93 19.36
N GLY A 149 -12.32 -4.68 18.47
CA GLY A 149 -11.36 -5.68 17.99
C GLY A 149 -11.96 -6.70 17.00
N PRO A 150 -11.09 -7.51 16.35
CA PRO A 150 -11.50 -8.37 15.23
C PRO A 150 -12.34 -9.58 15.65
N ALA A 151 -12.23 -10.02 16.90
CA ALA A 151 -12.98 -11.17 17.41
C ALA A 151 -14.42 -10.85 17.78
N HIS A 152 -14.79 -9.58 17.89
CA HIS A 152 -16.12 -9.16 18.32
C HIS A 152 -17.19 -9.54 17.28
N PRO A 153 -18.39 -10.01 17.70
CA PRO A 153 -19.46 -10.41 16.78
C PRO A 153 -19.87 -9.33 15.78
N ILE A 154 -19.93 -8.07 16.20
CA ILE A 154 -20.25 -6.93 15.33
C ILE A 154 -19.16 -6.76 14.27
N THR A 155 -17.90 -6.82 14.65
CA THR A 155 -16.78 -6.71 13.70
C THR A 155 -16.81 -7.85 12.68
N ARG A 156 -17.07 -9.08 13.12
CA ARG A 156 -17.25 -10.25 12.25
C ARG A 156 -18.44 -10.08 11.30
N PHE A 157 -19.57 -9.57 11.80
CA PHE A 157 -20.75 -9.30 10.97
C PHE A 157 -20.43 -8.25 9.90
N VAL A 158 -19.83 -7.11 10.27
CA VAL A 158 -19.45 -6.04 9.33
C VAL A 158 -18.46 -6.57 8.29
N SER A 159 -17.45 -7.33 8.70
CA SER A 159 -16.48 -7.94 7.79
C SER A 159 -17.14 -8.85 6.77
N LYS A 160 -18.03 -9.74 7.25
CA LYS A 160 -18.79 -10.64 6.38
C LYS A 160 -19.70 -9.87 5.44
N PHE A 161 -20.38 -8.85 5.94
CA PHE A 161 -21.27 -8.00 5.14
C PHE A 161 -20.49 -7.31 4.00
N LEU A 162 -19.36 -6.67 4.28
CA LEU A 162 -18.54 -6.00 3.26
C LEU A 162 -18.06 -6.96 2.16
N ILE A 163 -17.73 -8.20 2.53
CA ILE A 163 -17.31 -9.23 1.57
C ILE A 163 -18.48 -9.75 0.73
N THR A 164 -19.63 -10.00 1.35
CA THR A 164 -20.78 -10.65 0.71
C THR A 164 -21.71 -9.68 -0.01
N ALA A 165 -21.79 -8.43 0.44
CA ALA A 165 -22.63 -7.40 -0.16
C ALA A 165 -22.01 -6.73 -1.39
N ARG A 166 -20.85 -7.19 -1.86
CA ARG A 166 -20.14 -6.65 -3.02
C ARG A 166 -21.03 -6.36 -4.24
N PRO A 167 -21.92 -7.27 -4.68
CA PRO A 167 -22.76 -6.99 -5.85
C PRO A 167 -23.64 -5.75 -5.64
N VAL A 168 -24.20 -5.59 -4.43
CA VAL A 168 -25.03 -4.44 -4.06
C VAL A 168 -24.17 -3.17 -3.93
N LEU A 169 -23.04 -3.26 -3.24
CA LEU A 169 -22.12 -2.14 -3.09
C LEU A 169 -21.53 -1.70 -4.44
N GLY A 170 -21.21 -2.65 -5.31
CA GLY A 170 -20.76 -2.37 -6.67
C GLY A 170 -21.83 -1.71 -7.53
N ALA A 171 -23.10 -2.14 -7.41
CA ALA A 171 -24.22 -1.50 -8.08
C ALA A 171 -24.43 -0.08 -7.57
N LEU A 172 -24.41 0.13 -6.26
CA LEU A 172 -24.50 1.46 -5.63
C LEU A 172 -23.35 2.37 -6.08
N TRP A 173 -22.13 1.87 -6.13
CA TRP A 173 -20.97 2.60 -6.67
C TRP A 173 -21.11 2.94 -8.15
N GLY A 174 -21.62 2.00 -8.97
CA GLY A 174 -21.90 2.23 -10.38
C GLY A 174 -23.02 3.25 -10.62
N MET A 175 -23.91 3.43 -9.67
CA MET A 175 -24.96 4.46 -9.70
C MET A 175 -24.48 5.83 -9.20
N MET A 176 -23.36 5.91 -8.50
CA MET A 176 -22.84 7.16 -7.94
C MET A 176 -22.62 8.27 -8.98
N PRO A 177 -22.12 7.98 -10.21
CA PRO A 177 -22.01 8.99 -11.26
C PRO A 177 -23.35 9.58 -11.72
N TRP A 178 -24.46 8.84 -11.54
CA TRP A 178 -25.81 9.30 -11.88
C TRP A 178 -26.47 10.13 -10.75
N VAL A 179 -26.02 9.93 -9.52
CA VAL A 179 -26.57 10.59 -8.34
C VAL A 179 -25.77 11.85 -8.00
N LEU A 180 -24.46 11.83 -8.25
CA LEU A 180 -23.57 12.94 -8.01
C LEU A 180 -22.96 13.39 -9.35
N PRO A 181 -23.03 14.68 -9.72
CA PRO A 181 -22.56 15.18 -11.02
C PRO A 181 -21.03 15.21 -11.10
N PHE A 182 -20.36 14.09 -10.81
CA PHE A 182 -18.92 13.95 -10.93
C PHE A 182 -18.43 13.66 -12.35
N ASN A 183 -19.31 13.66 -13.35
CA ASN A 183 -18.98 13.44 -14.77
C ASN A 183 -18.09 14.55 -15.41
N TRP A 184 -17.63 15.49 -14.65
CA TRP A 184 -16.81 16.60 -15.15
C TRP A 184 -15.30 16.38 -15.01
N MET A 185 -14.86 15.24 -14.54
CA MET A 185 -13.43 14.97 -14.27
C MET A 185 -12.80 13.87 -15.13
N TYR A 186 -13.41 13.52 -16.28
CA TYR A 186 -12.81 12.63 -17.28
C TYR A 186 -12.74 13.31 -18.63
#